data_ff26ecdd6015663f1ce999a70255d223
#
_entry.id   ff26ecdd6015663f1ce999a70255d223
#
_cell.length_a   1.000
_cell.length_b   1.000
_cell.length_c   1.000
_cell.angle_alpha   90.00
_cell.angle_beta   90.00
_cell.angle_gamma   90.00
#
_symmetry.space_group_name_H-M   'P 1'
#
loop_
_entity.id
_entity.type
_entity.pdbx_description
1 polymer ?
#
loop_
_entity_poly.entity_id
_entity_poly.type
_entity_poly.pdbx_seq_one_letter_code
_entity_poly.pdbx_strand_id
1 'polypeptide(L)'
;GRDDATGKAHTLQDRVDIIAERAIKWSTLRVKKREEKKLAITVFSFPPDKGNVGTAAYLNVFGSIFRVLKEMKNKGYKIDGLPPTSKELMEKVINNPEAMEGSPELNIAHKMTVKEYEEFTPYSSRLEENWGKPPGNLNSDGQNLLIYGRHFGNVFIGVQPTFGYEGD
;
A
#
# COMPACT_ATOMS: atom_id res chain seq x y z
N GLY A 1 7.22 -29.58 5.72
CA GLY A 1 6.05 -30.23 6.32
C GLY A 1 6.41 -31.57 6.94
N ARG A 2 5.44 -32.21 7.52
CA ARG A 2 5.54 -33.55 8.04
C ARG A 2 4.41 -34.39 7.43
N ASP A 3 4.76 -35.57 6.95
CA ASP A 3 3.77 -36.51 6.44
C ASP A 3 3.05 -37.15 7.64
N ASP A 4 1.72 -37.01 7.69
CA ASP A 4 0.92 -37.48 8.82
C ASP A 4 0.89 -39.01 8.94
N ALA A 5 1.04 -39.75 7.84
CA ALA A 5 1.02 -41.21 7.81
C ALA A 5 2.36 -41.81 8.24
N THR A 6 3.47 -41.22 7.83
CA THR A 6 4.82 -41.77 8.03
C THR A 6 5.61 -41.02 9.10
N GLY A 7 5.18 -39.87 9.53
CA GLY A 7 5.89 -38.99 10.44
C GLY A 7 7.19 -38.40 9.88
N LYS A 8 7.52 -38.67 8.62
CA LYS A 8 8.75 -38.19 7.98
C LYS A 8 8.64 -36.74 7.57
N ALA A 9 9.73 -36.00 7.76
CA ALA A 9 9.84 -34.65 7.23
C ALA A 9 9.92 -34.70 5.70
N HIS A 10 9.15 -33.83 5.03
CA HIS A 10 9.23 -33.61 3.60
C HIS A 10 9.24 -32.12 3.26
N THR A 11 9.82 -31.81 2.11
CA THR A 11 9.87 -30.45 1.60
C THR A 11 8.49 -30.04 1.07
N LEU A 12 8.01 -28.88 1.48
CA LEU A 12 6.86 -28.22 0.86
C LEU A 12 7.40 -27.37 -0.30
N GLN A 13 7.27 -27.88 -1.52
CA GLN A 13 7.90 -27.29 -2.70
C GLN A 13 7.43 -25.86 -2.93
N ASP A 14 6.13 -25.59 -2.81
CA ASP A 14 5.54 -24.26 -2.89
C ASP A 14 6.19 -23.24 -1.93
N ARG A 15 6.55 -23.69 -0.73
CA ARG A 15 7.21 -22.86 0.27
C ARG A 15 8.67 -22.63 -0.06
N VAL A 16 9.34 -23.63 -0.59
CA VAL A 16 10.74 -23.51 -1.05
C VAL A 16 10.82 -22.51 -2.19
N ASP A 17 9.92 -22.60 -3.16
CA ASP A 17 9.87 -21.68 -4.30
C ASP A 17 9.64 -20.24 -3.86
N ILE A 18 8.69 -20.00 -2.95
CA ILE A 18 8.43 -18.67 -2.37
C ILE A 18 9.68 -18.12 -1.65
N ILE A 19 10.38 -18.96 -0.87
CA ILE A 19 11.58 -18.52 -0.14
C ILE A 19 12.71 -18.22 -1.13
N ALA A 20 12.89 -19.06 -2.14
CA ALA A 20 13.92 -18.86 -3.16
C ALA A 20 13.66 -17.55 -3.94
N GLU A 21 12.43 -17.30 -4.38
CA GLU A 21 12.06 -16.06 -5.06
C GLU A 21 12.30 -14.81 -4.18
N ARG A 22 11.97 -14.89 -2.89
CA ARG A 22 12.25 -13.80 -1.95
C ARG A 22 13.74 -13.55 -1.83
N ALA A 23 14.55 -14.59 -1.68
CA ALA A 23 16.01 -14.47 -1.59
C ALA A 23 16.60 -13.80 -2.85
N ILE A 24 16.13 -14.20 -4.03
CA ILE A 24 16.52 -13.60 -5.31
C ILE A 24 16.11 -12.12 -5.37
N LYS A 25 14.87 -11.79 -5.01
CA LYS A 25 14.38 -10.40 -4.97
C LYS A 25 15.22 -9.52 -4.03
N TRP A 26 15.57 -10.03 -2.86
CA TRP A 26 16.42 -9.30 -1.89
C TRP A 26 17.83 -9.09 -2.40
N SER A 27 18.43 -10.12 -3.01
CA SER A 27 19.75 -10.02 -3.64
C SER A 27 19.76 -8.97 -4.76
N THR A 28 18.76 -9.02 -5.63
CA THR A 28 18.57 -8.05 -6.71
C THR A 28 18.40 -6.63 -6.19
N LEU A 29 17.60 -6.46 -5.12
CA LEU A 29 17.39 -5.14 -4.50
C LEU A 29 18.68 -4.52 -3.97
N ARG A 30 19.62 -5.35 -3.49
CA ARG A 30 20.92 -4.88 -2.97
C ARG A 30 21.77 -4.23 -4.06
N VAL A 31 21.78 -4.81 -5.27
CA VAL A 31 22.62 -4.34 -6.39
C VAL A 31 21.92 -3.32 -7.28
N LYS A 32 20.58 -3.22 -7.18
CA LYS A 32 19.78 -2.30 -7.97
C LYS A 32 20.17 -0.84 -7.68
N LYS A 33 20.27 -0.02 -8.73
CA LYS A 33 20.55 1.42 -8.58
C LYS A 33 19.43 2.11 -7.81
N ARG A 34 19.76 3.16 -7.06
CA ARG A 34 18.80 3.87 -6.21
C ARG A 34 17.66 4.47 -7.00
N GLU A 35 17.95 5.04 -8.16
CA GLU A 35 16.97 5.64 -9.09
C GLU A 35 15.95 4.64 -9.65
N GLU A 36 16.30 3.33 -9.66
CA GLU A 36 15.44 2.26 -10.16
C GLU A 36 14.59 1.61 -9.05
N LYS A 37 14.92 1.88 -7.77
CA LYS A 37 14.19 1.31 -6.64
C LYS A 37 12.81 1.94 -6.53
N LYS A 38 11.80 1.07 -6.42
CA LYS A 38 10.41 1.47 -6.13
C LYS A 38 10.12 1.22 -4.66
N LEU A 39 9.49 2.18 -4.02
CA LEU A 39 9.15 2.12 -2.58
C LEU A 39 7.68 2.44 -2.38
N ALA A 40 7.10 1.81 -1.35
CA ALA A 40 5.79 2.17 -0.85
C ALA A 40 5.91 2.49 0.64
N ILE A 41 5.30 3.58 1.05
CA ILE A 41 5.16 4.00 2.44
C ILE A 41 3.66 4.02 2.73
N THR A 42 3.20 3.16 3.62
CA THR A 42 1.79 3.14 4.01
C THR A 42 1.60 3.92 5.29
N VAL A 43 0.69 4.89 5.23
CA VAL A 43 0.33 5.74 6.37
C VAL A 43 -0.88 5.13 7.06
N PHE A 44 -0.79 4.98 8.38
CA PHE A 44 -1.87 4.46 9.21
C PHE A 44 -3.08 5.40 9.20
N SER A 45 -4.28 4.83 9.17
CA SER A 45 -5.54 5.57 9.21
C SER A 45 -6.56 4.78 10.03
N PHE A 46 -6.66 5.09 11.32
CA PHE A 46 -7.66 4.50 12.20
C PHE A 46 -8.00 5.48 13.35
N PRO A 47 -9.27 5.70 13.68
CA PRO A 47 -10.47 5.31 12.90
C PRO A 47 -10.44 5.83 11.47
N PRO A 48 -11.11 5.15 10.51
CA PRO A 48 -11.02 5.48 9.09
C PRO A 48 -11.79 6.77 8.77
N ASP A 49 -11.10 7.88 8.90
CA ASP A 49 -11.54 9.17 8.40
C ASP A 49 -10.34 10.00 7.94
N LYS A 50 -10.61 11.03 7.14
CA LYS A 50 -9.59 11.90 6.55
C LYS A 50 -8.73 12.62 7.61
N GLY A 51 -9.31 12.97 8.75
CA GLY A 51 -8.64 13.65 9.84
C GLY A 51 -7.65 12.76 10.60
N ASN A 52 -7.83 11.45 10.52
CA ASN A 52 -7.00 10.47 11.23
C ASN A 52 -5.84 9.92 10.40
N VAL A 53 -5.72 10.29 9.13
CA VAL A 53 -4.63 9.82 8.27
C VAL A 53 -3.28 10.31 8.80
N GLY A 54 -2.41 9.36 9.12
CA GLY A 54 -1.08 9.64 9.64
C GLY A 54 -1.05 10.08 11.10
N THR A 55 -2.11 9.83 11.87
CA THR A 55 -2.08 10.08 13.30
C THR A 55 -1.26 9.00 14.00
N ALA A 56 -0.31 9.44 14.81
CA ALA A 56 0.44 8.57 15.70
C ALA A 56 0.82 9.38 16.93
N ALA A 57 0.68 8.80 18.12
CA ALA A 57 0.98 9.49 19.36
C ALA A 57 2.41 10.04 19.35
N TYR A 58 2.55 11.33 19.59
CA TYR A 58 3.84 12.04 19.67
C TYR A 58 4.73 12.02 18.41
N LEU A 59 4.22 11.55 17.26
CA LEU A 59 4.97 11.49 16.01
C LEU A 59 4.38 12.45 14.98
N ASN A 60 5.21 13.38 14.47
CA ASN A 60 4.87 14.13 13.27
C ASN A 60 5.14 13.27 12.03
N VAL A 61 4.13 12.47 11.64
CA VAL A 61 4.24 11.47 10.58
C VAL A 61 4.62 12.12 9.25
N PHE A 62 3.85 13.10 8.76
CA PHE A 62 4.13 13.75 7.49
C PHE A 62 5.43 14.56 7.49
N GLY A 63 5.79 15.18 8.63
CA GLY A 63 7.08 15.83 8.80
C GLY A 63 8.24 14.84 8.70
N SER A 64 8.09 13.65 9.28
CA SER A 64 9.08 12.58 9.21
C SER A 64 9.21 12.03 7.80
N ILE A 65 8.10 11.71 7.13
CA ILE A 65 8.08 11.24 5.74
C ILE A 65 8.73 12.27 4.83
N PHE A 66 8.39 13.55 4.97
CA PHE A 66 8.95 14.63 4.17
C PHE A 66 10.49 14.69 4.27
N ARG A 67 11.02 14.60 5.49
CA ARG A 67 12.48 14.57 5.72
C ARG A 67 13.13 13.35 5.08
N VAL A 68 12.52 12.17 5.22
CA VAL A 68 12.99 10.93 4.60
C VAL A 68 13.02 11.06 3.08
N LEU A 69 11.94 11.55 2.46
CA LEU A 69 11.87 11.75 1.01
C LEU A 69 12.91 12.73 0.49
N LYS A 70 13.11 13.84 1.23
CA LYS A 70 14.13 14.83 0.89
C LYS A 70 15.53 14.21 0.91
N GLU A 71 15.84 13.45 1.96
CA GLU A 71 17.14 12.78 2.06
C GLU A 71 17.30 11.68 1.01
N MET A 72 16.26 10.90 0.73
CA MET A 72 16.29 9.91 -0.34
C MET A 72 16.55 10.55 -1.70
N LYS A 73 15.90 11.68 -2.00
CA LYS A 73 16.15 12.44 -3.23
C LYS A 73 17.61 12.88 -3.33
N ASN A 74 18.17 13.40 -2.25
CA ASN A 74 19.59 13.77 -2.15
C ASN A 74 20.53 12.57 -2.37
N LYS A 75 20.09 11.38 -1.99
CA LYS A 75 20.83 10.11 -2.18
C LYS A 75 20.63 9.48 -3.57
N GLY A 76 19.91 10.12 -4.49
CA GLY A 76 19.74 9.67 -5.86
C GLY A 76 18.56 8.69 -6.07
N TYR A 77 17.59 8.66 -5.18
CA TYR A 77 16.32 8.00 -5.47
C TYR A 77 15.47 8.88 -6.40
N LYS A 78 14.73 8.26 -7.31
CA LYS A 78 13.84 8.97 -8.21
C LYS A 78 12.58 9.42 -7.46
N ILE A 79 12.58 10.69 -7.05
CA ILE A 79 11.44 11.33 -6.36
C ILE A 79 11.08 12.58 -7.14
N ASP A 80 9.89 12.56 -7.75
CA ASP A 80 9.37 13.63 -8.60
C ASP A 80 8.19 14.33 -7.90
N GLY A 81 8.06 15.63 -8.13
CA GLY A 81 6.91 16.40 -7.63
C GLY A 81 6.84 16.53 -6.10
N LEU A 82 7.95 16.32 -5.39
CA LEU A 82 8.00 16.55 -3.94
C LEU A 82 7.73 18.03 -3.65
N PRO A 83 6.70 18.36 -2.86
CA PRO A 83 6.37 19.75 -2.54
C PRO A 83 7.42 20.37 -1.60
N PRO A 84 7.41 21.70 -1.43
CA PRO A 84 8.39 22.40 -0.61
C PRO A 84 8.21 22.18 0.90
N THR A 85 7.00 21.82 1.34
CA THR A 85 6.69 21.67 2.76
C THR A 85 6.00 20.34 3.09
N SER A 86 6.11 19.91 4.36
CA SER A 86 5.43 18.71 4.85
C SER A 86 3.91 18.89 4.90
N LYS A 87 3.42 20.11 5.06
CA LYS A 87 1.99 20.42 5.03
C LYS A 87 1.42 20.17 3.63
N GLU A 88 2.07 20.70 2.60
CA GLU A 88 1.68 20.45 1.22
C GLU A 88 1.84 18.98 0.80
N LEU A 89 2.83 18.27 1.37
CA LEU A 89 2.94 16.83 1.17
C LEU A 89 1.71 16.11 1.71
N MET A 90 1.28 16.44 2.92
CA MET A 90 0.07 15.89 3.53
C MET A 90 -1.15 16.20 2.66
N GLU A 91 -1.34 17.45 2.28
CA GLU A 91 -2.47 17.88 1.43
C GLU A 91 -2.51 17.12 0.10
N LYS A 92 -1.36 16.95 -0.57
CA LYS A 92 -1.27 16.21 -1.83
C LYS A 92 -1.55 14.71 -1.69
N VAL A 93 -1.24 14.11 -0.55
CA VAL A 93 -1.49 12.67 -0.30
C VAL A 93 -2.95 12.43 0.08
N ILE A 94 -3.53 13.32 0.86
CA ILE A 94 -4.85 13.11 1.47
C ILE A 94 -5.97 13.70 0.62
N ASN A 95 -5.80 14.91 0.08
CA ASN A 95 -6.89 15.61 -0.58
C ASN A 95 -7.05 15.18 -2.04
N ASN A 96 -8.27 14.78 -2.41
CA ASN A 96 -8.64 14.59 -3.79
C ASN A 96 -8.74 15.96 -4.49
N PRO A 97 -7.90 16.25 -5.51
CA PRO A 97 -7.90 17.54 -6.18
C PRO A 97 -9.14 17.78 -7.06
N GLU A 98 -9.89 16.72 -7.36
CA GLU A 98 -11.13 16.77 -8.18
C GLU A 98 -12.38 16.91 -7.29
N ALA A 99 -12.24 16.72 -5.98
CA ALA A 99 -13.36 16.85 -5.05
C ALA A 99 -13.59 18.30 -4.64
N MET A 100 -14.81 18.61 -4.23
CA MET A 100 -15.16 19.92 -3.67
C MET A 100 -14.30 20.20 -2.43
N GLU A 101 -13.99 21.48 -2.19
CA GLU A 101 -13.28 21.92 -0.98
C GLU A 101 -14.03 21.45 0.27
N GLY A 102 -13.30 20.86 1.21
CA GLY A 102 -13.88 20.27 2.43
C GLY A 102 -14.46 18.86 2.26
N SER A 103 -14.39 18.27 1.07
CA SER A 103 -14.82 16.88 0.85
C SER A 103 -14.05 15.89 1.74
N PRO A 104 -14.74 14.88 2.31
CA PRO A 104 -14.08 13.79 3.02
C PRO A 104 -13.32 12.82 2.11
N GLU A 105 -13.47 12.95 0.78
CA GLU A 105 -12.84 12.05 -0.17
C GLU A 105 -11.32 12.13 -0.11
N LEU A 106 -10.69 10.96 -0.05
CA LEU A 106 -9.24 10.82 -0.12
C LEU A 106 -8.75 10.86 -1.57
N ASN A 107 -7.49 11.26 -1.76
CA ASN A 107 -6.87 11.24 -3.07
C ASN A 107 -6.74 9.81 -3.60
N ILE A 108 -7.33 9.53 -4.75
CA ILE A 108 -7.31 8.23 -5.41
C ILE A 108 -6.06 8.16 -6.29
N ALA A 109 -5.12 7.30 -5.93
CA ALA A 109 -3.91 7.09 -6.71
C ALA A 109 -4.13 6.09 -7.85
N HIS A 110 -5.02 5.12 -7.67
CA HIS A 110 -5.33 4.11 -8.68
C HIS A 110 -6.72 3.52 -8.44
N LYS A 111 -7.45 3.31 -9.53
CA LYS A 111 -8.69 2.54 -9.55
C LYS A 111 -8.34 1.14 -10.07
N MET A 112 -8.30 0.18 -9.18
CA MET A 112 -7.98 -1.20 -9.50
C MET A 112 -9.26 -1.93 -9.94
N THR A 113 -9.28 -2.45 -11.15
CA THR A 113 -10.40 -3.26 -11.63
C THR A 113 -10.47 -4.59 -10.88
N VAL A 114 -11.67 -5.20 -10.81
CA VAL A 114 -11.84 -6.54 -10.23
C VAL A 114 -10.91 -7.55 -10.90
N LYS A 115 -10.75 -7.46 -12.21
CA LYS A 115 -9.85 -8.34 -12.97
C LYS A 115 -8.39 -8.20 -12.50
N GLU A 116 -7.87 -6.97 -12.36
CA GLU A 116 -6.52 -6.74 -11.81
C GLU A 116 -6.38 -7.30 -10.39
N TYR A 117 -7.40 -7.08 -9.55
CA TYR A 117 -7.42 -7.63 -8.20
C TYR A 117 -7.30 -9.15 -8.20
N GLU A 118 -8.06 -9.85 -9.03
CA GLU A 118 -8.03 -11.31 -9.15
C GLU A 118 -6.66 -11.81 -9.67
N GLU A 119 -6.06 -11.12 -10.65
CA GLU A 119 -4.72 -11.43 -11.16
C GLU A 119 -3.64 -11.32 -10.07
N PHE A 120 -3.75 -10.33 -9.17
CA PHE A 120 -2.80 -10.15 -8.06
C PHE A 120 -3.13 -11.00 -6.83
N THR A 121 -4.34 -11.53 -6.73
CA THR A 121 -4.84 -12.24 -5.54
C THR A 121 -5.23 -13.67 -5.88
N PRO A 122 -4.26 -14.61 -5.93
CA PRO A 122 -4.54 -16.00 -6.33
C PRO A 122 -5.47 -16.75 -5.38
N TYR A 123 -5.83 -16.14 -4.24
CA TYR A 123 -6.74 -16.69 -3.24
C TYR A 123 -8.08 -15.92 -3.17
N SER A 124 -8.42 -15.13 -4.20
CA SER A 124 -9.62 -14.29 -4.23
C SER A 124 -10.89 -15.08 -3.91
N SER A 125 -11.09 -16.25 -4.50
CA SER A 125 -12.25 -17.11 -4.24
C SER A 125 -12.44 -17.49 -2.76
N ARG A 126 -11.34 -17.72 -2.03
CA ARG A 126 -11.40 -17.99 -0.58
C ARG A 126 -11.72 -16.75 0.24
N LEU A 127 -11.32 -15.58 -0.24
CA LEU A 127 -11.66 -14.31 0.40
C LEU A 127 -13.15 -13.99 0.20
N GLU A 128 -13.70 -14.29 -0.98
CA GLU A 128 -15.11 -14.08 -1.29
C GLU A 128 -16.05 -14.86 -0.34
N GLU A 129 -15.66 -16.05 0.08
CA GLU A 129 -16.45 -16.87 1.02
C GLU A 129 -16.67 -16.16 2.37
N ASN A 130 -15.72 -15.32 2.80
CA ASN A 130 -15.77 -14.64 4.10
C ASN A 130 -16.11 -13.15 4.00
N TRP A 131 -15.75 -12.50 2.90
CA TRP A 131 -15.80 -11.04 2.75
C TRP A 131 -16.72 -10.57 1.62
N GLY A 132 -17.34 -11.49 0.88
CA GLY A 132 -18.16 -11.18 -0.26
C GLY A 132 -17.37 -10.88 -1.53
N LYS A 133 -18.08 -10.67 -2.63
CA LYS A 133 -17.48 -10.45 -3.94
C LYS A 133 -16.83 -9.08 -4.08
N PRO A 134 -15.66 -8.98 -4.74
CA PRO A 134 -15.08 -7.69 -5.07
C PRO A 134 -15.98 -6.92 -6.07
N PRO A 135 -15.95 -5.59 -6.09
CA PRO A 135 -15.09 -4.74 -5.28
C PRO A 135 -15.60 -4.48 -3.85
N GLY A 136 -16.77 -5.00 -3.47
CA GLY A 136 -17.40 -4.73 -2.18
C GLY A 136 -17.88 -3.28 -2.01
N ASN A 137 -18.20 -2.91 -0.78
CA ASN A 137 -18.72 -1.57 -0.45
C ASN A 137 -17.65 -0.64 0.13
N LEU A 138 -16.58 -1.20 0.72
CA LEU A 138 -15.51 -0.41 1.34
C LEU A 138 -14.38 -0.13 0.35
N ASN A 139 -13.88 1.10 0.35
CA ASN A 139 -12.80 1.54 -0.55
C ASN A 139 -13.09 1.19 -2.03
N SER A 140 -14.32 1.46 -2.46
CA SER A 140 -14.84 1.09 -3.78
C SER A 140 -15.75 2.19 -4.34
N ASP A 141 -15.78 2.30 -5.66
CA ASP A 141 -16.79 3.12 -6.38
C ASP A 141 -17.94 2.27 -6.95
N GLY A 142 -18.08 1.01 -6.51
CA GLY A 142 -19.05 0.04 -6.99
C GLY A 142 -18.62 -0.74 -8.23
N GLN A 143 -17.53 -0.34 -8.88
CA GLN A 143 -16.95 -1.03 -10.04
C GLN A 143 -15.47 -1.38 -9.82
N ASN A 144 -14.75 -0.54 -9.12
CA ASN A 144 -13.32 -0.66 -8.88
C ASN A 144 -12.98 -0.57 -7.39
N LEU A 145 -11.90 -1.20 -6.98
CA LEU A 145 -11.28 -0.95 -5.68
C LEU A 145 -10.46 0.34 -5.77
N LEU A 146 -10.57 1.18 -4.74
CA LEU A 146 -9.89 2.47 -4.68
C LEU A 146 -8.61 2.37 -3.85
N ILE A 147 -7.49 2.68 -4.47
CA ILE A 147 -6.19 2.76 -3.81
C ILE A 147 -5.89 4.22 -3.50
N TYR A 148 -5.92 4.56 -2.22
CA TYR A 148 -5.72 5.93 -1.77
C TYR A 148 -4.24 6.24 -1.55
N GLY A 149 -3.85 7.45 -1.91
CA GLY A 149 -2.49 7.94 -1.76
C GLY A 149 -2.00 8.70 -2.98
N ARG A 150 -0.66 8.85 -3.11
CA ARG A 150 -0.05 9.56 -4.23
C ARG A 150 1.33 9.03 -4.57
N HIS A 151 1.65 9.06 -5.86
CA HIS A 151 2.98 8.77 -6.38
C HIS A 151 3.86 10.03 -6.43
N PHE A 152 5.10 9.87 -6.03
CA PHE A 152 6.19 10.84 -6.14
C PHE A 152 7.36 10.18 -6.87
N GLY A 153 7.30 10.12 -8.20
CA GLY A 153 8.24 9.31 -8.99
C GLY A 153 8.14 7.82 -8.64
N ASN A 154 9.25 7.24 -8.17
CA ASN A 154 9.29 5.84 -7.78
C ASN A 154 8.89 5.57 -6.32
N VAL A 155 8.37 6.57 -5.62
CA VAL A 155 7.85 6.41 -4.26
C VAL A 155 6.34 6.59 -4.25
N PHE A 156 5.63 5.61 -3.72
CA PHE A 156 4.20 5.69 -3.44
C PHE A 156 3.99 5.95 -1.95
N ILE A 157 3.18 6.94 -1.61
CA ILE A 157 2.68 7.15 -0.26
C ILE A 157 1.20 6.79 -0.29
N GLY A 158 0.87 5.66 0.35
CA GLY A 158 -0.47 5.11 0.41
C GLY A 158 -1.12 5.35 1.76
N VAL A 159 -2.44 5.53 1.75
CA VAL A 159 -3.25 5.50 2.97
C VAL A 159 -3.69 4.06 3.19
N GLN A 160 -3.57 3.57 4.41
CA GLN A 160 -4.01 2.23 4.78
C GLN A 160 -5.49 2.05 4.43
N PRO A 161 -5.86 0.96 3.74
CA PRO A 161 -7.25 0.66 3.46
C PRO A 161 -8.07 0.53 4.75
N THR A 162 -9.33 0.92 4.67
CA THR A 162 -10.30 0.69 5.73
C THR A 162 -10.56 -0.81 5.86
N PHE A 163 -10.47 -1.33 7.08
CA PHE A 163 -11.01 -2.65 7.41
C PHE A 163 -12.44 -2.45 7.91
N GLY A 164 -13.34 -3.40 7.67
CA GLY A 164 -14.71 -3.35 8.19
C GLY A 164 -14.75 -3.19 9.71
N TYR A 165 -15.88 -2.72 10.22
CA TYR A 165 -16.14 -2.71 11.65
C TYR A 165 -16.79 -4.04 12.06
N GLU A 166 -16.62 -4.43 13.32
CA GLU A 166 -17.38 -5.54 13.89
C GLU A 166 -18.88 -5.19 13.82
N GLY A 167 -19.64 -5.97 13.06
CA GLY A 167 -21.09 -5.81 12.90
C GLY A 167 -21.58 -5.23 11.56
N ASP A 168 -20.69 -5.03 10.59
CA ASP A 168 -21.05 -4.72 9.20
C ASP A 168 -21.28 -5.99 8.38
#